data_68a3a54da240ded37ffd0d1375082e5e
#
_entry.id   68a3a54da240ded37ffd0d1375082e5e
#
_cell.length_a   1.000
_cell.length_b   1.000
_cell.length_c   1.000
_cell.angle_alpha   90.00
_cell.angle_beta   90.00
_cell.angle_gamma   90.00
#
_symmetry.space_group_name_H-M   'P 1'
#
loop_
_entity.id
_entity.type
_entity.pdbx_description
1 polymer ?
#
loop_
_entity_poly.entity_id
_entity_poly.type
_entity_poly.pdbx_seq_one_letter_code
_entity_poly.pdbx_strand_id
1 'polypeptide(L)'
;MTTLHPDLASHMAQIALGHVAKEYPHKLDQVLVGDEDLAPPRLLHPIFFGSFDWHSCVHGWWTLLTLRRLFPEIEQAADIAELANASFTREKVAVELAYLDRPMSRGFERPYGWAWLLYLHLEATRHNERWGKELEPLARAFGQQFADYLRILTYPIRVGTHFNTAFALALSLEWAETFDPKLGGFIRDRARHWFGADRDCQAWEPGGDEFLSSALMEALCMAKAQPDLFPDWFKRFLPRIGSYEPETLFNPAVVSDRTDGKIAHLDGLNLSRAWCWRSLAQLLPGDERSVAKDAADGHLAAALPHIAGDYMGEHWLASFALLALLSPGA
;
A
#
# COMPACT_ATOMS: atom_id res chain seq x y z
N MET A 1 -14.18 18.53 1.68
CA MET A 1 -13.08 17.57 1.38
C MET A 1 -11.91 17.84 2.29
N THR A 2 -11.44 16.82 3.01
CA THR A 2 -10.22 16.92 3.84
C THR A 2 -9.00 16.86 2.91
N THR A 3 -8.10 17.83 3.02
CA THR A 3 -6.87 17.94 2.23
C THR A 3 -5.66 17.75 3.13
N LEU A 4 -4.55 17.28 2.56
CA LEU A 4 -3.29 17.20 3.26
C LEU A 4 -2.72 18.61 3.46
N HIS A 5 -2.42 18.99 4.72
CA HIS A 5 -1.86 20.27 5.11
C HIS A 5 -0.70 20.08 6.10
N PRO A 6 0.15 21.10 6.35
CA PRO A 6 1.37 20.94 7.15
C PRO A 6 1.15 20.32 8.52
N ASP A 7 0.13 20.72 9.27
CA ASP A 7 -0.12 20.19 10.62
C ASP A 7 -0.50 18.69 10.58
N LEU A 8 -1.33 18.27 9.61
CA LEU A 8 -1.68 16.88 9.45
C LEU A 8 -0.44 16.07 8.97
N ALA A 9 0.36 16.63 8.07
CA ALA A 9 1.62 16.05 7.62
C ALA A 9 2.61 15.84 8.78
N SER A 10 2.78 16.85 9.62
CA SER A 10 3.61 16.80 10.84
C SER A 10 3.11 15.70 11.80
N HIS A 11 1.80 15.65 12.05
CA HIS A 11 1.20 14.60 12.89
C HIS A 11 1.45 13.18 12.35
N MET A 12 1.21 12.96 11.06
CA MET A 12 1.46 11.66 10.41
C MET A 12 2.96 11.29 10.41
N ALA A 13 3.84 12.26 10.22
CA ALA A 13 5.29 12.06 10.30
C ALA A 13 5.73 11.66 11.71
N GLN A 14 5.17 12.30 12.75
CA GLN A 14 5.42 11.96 14.14
C GLN A 14 4.99 10.52 14.45
N ILE A 15 3.79 10.11 14.00
CA ILE A 15 3.30 8.72 14.14
C ILE A 15 4.31 7.76 13.53
N ALA A 16 4.68 7.96 12.27
CA ALA A 16 5.58 7.03 11.55
C ALA A 16 6.98 6.99 12.16
N LEU A 17 7.57 8.11 12.58
CA LEU A 17 8.84 8.15 13.31
C LEU A 17 8.78 7.37 14.64
N GLY A 18 7.63 7.36 15.30
CA GLY A 18 7.41 6.65 16.55
C GLY A 18 7.48 5.12 16.44
N HIS A 19 7.39 4.57 15.22
CA HIS A 19 7.36 3.11 15.05
C HIS A 19 8.37 2.52 14.06
N VAL A 20 8.84 3.23 13.01
CA VAL A 20 9.74 2.63 11.99
C VAL A 20 11.08 2.14 12.54
N ALA A 21 11.54 2.68 13.67
CA ALA A 21 12.75 2.25 14.37
C ALA A 21 12.46 1.55 15.70
N LYS A 22 11.19 1.26 16.01
CA LYS A 22 10.78 0.55 17.22
C LYS A 22 10.69 -0.94 16.94
N GLU A 23 11.64 -1.71 17.48
CA GLU A 23 11.77 -3.14 17.16
C GLU A 23 10.62 -4.00 17.71
N TYR A 24 10.04 -3.64 18.86
CA TYR A 24 9.01 -4.46 19.51
C TYR A 24 7.77 -3.65 19.89
N PRO A 25 6.55 -4.29 19.86
CA PRO A 25 6.27 -5.67 19.44
C PRO A 25 6.49 -5.87 17.93
N HIS A 26 6.90 -7.11 17.50
CA HIS A 26 7.18 -7.39 16.10
C HIS A 26 6.77 -8.82 15.73
N LYS A 27 6.14 -8.97 14.58
CA LYS A 27 5.78 -10.25 13.98
C LYS A 27 6.70 -10.54 12.80
N LEU A 28 7.51 -11.60 12.90
CA LEU A 28 8.32 -12.08 11.77
C LEU A 28 7.48 -12.94 10.82
N ASP A 29 7.58 -12.64 9.51
CA ASP A 29 7.09 -13.51 8.44
C ASP A 29 8.24 -14.38 7.93
N GLN A 30 8.55 -15.43 8.70
CA GLN A 30 9.72 -16.28 8.46
C GLN A 30 9.37 -17.76 8.53
N VAL A 31 9.89 -18.54 7.58
CA VAL A 31 9.91 -20.00 7.65
C VAL A 31 11.27 -20.44 8.22
N LEU A 32 11.27 -21.16 9.34
CA LEU A 32 12.45 -21.71 9.94
C LEU A 32 12.79 -23.05 9.28
N VAL A 33 14.05 -23.26 8.95
CA VAL A 33 14.59 -24.54 8.47
C VAL A 33 15.38 -25.24 9.59
N GLY A 34 15.91 -24.46 10.56
CA GLY A 34 16.59 -24.93 11.73
C GLY A 34 16.63 -23.85 12.84
N ASP A 35 17.13 -24.22 14.01
CA ASP A 35 17.23 -23.32 15.18
C ASP A 35 18.15 -22.13 14.89
N GLU A 36 19.13 -22.28 14.01
CA GLU A 36 20.05 -21.24 13.56
C GLU A 36 19.39 -20.10 12.80
N ASP A 37 18.15 -20.31 12.34
CA ASP A 37 17.37 -19.27 11.69
C ASP A 37 16.78 -18.25 12.65
N LEU A 38 16.75 -18.56 13.93
CA LEU A 38 16.22 -17.68 14.97
C LEU A 38 17.16 -16.50 15.22
N ALA A 39 16.70 -15.31 14.91
CA ALA A 39 17.43 -14.07 15.18
C ALA A 39 16.46 -12.92 15.47
N PRO A 40 16.89 -11.89 16.23
CA PRO A 40 16.09 -10.69 16.43
C PRO A 40 15.78 -9.96 15.10
N PRO A 41 14.62 -9.28 15.02
CA PRO A 41 14.21 -8.56 13.81
C PRO A 41 15.30 -7.66 13.20
N ARG A 42 16.00 -6.86 14.00
CA ARG A 42 17.07 -5.97 13.53
C ARG A 42 18.30 -6.67 12.93
N LEU A 43 18.52 -7.95 13.24
CA LEU A 43 19.61 -8.72 12.63
C LEU A 43 19.19 -9.33 11.30
N LEU A 44 17.91 -9.73 11.17
CA LEU A 44 17.34 -10.26 9.94
C LEU A 44 17.05 -9.14 8.93
N HIS A 45 16.52 -8.02 9.42
CA HIS A 45 16.03 -6.89 8.62
C HIS A 45 16.54 -5.56 9.18
N PRO A 46 17.83 -5.22 9.00
CA PRO A 46 18.44 -4.04 9.63
C PRO A 46 17.89 -2.69 9.15
N ILE A 47 17.09 -2.69 8.08
CA ILE A 47 16.36 -1.51 7.60
C ILE A 47 14.90 -1.58 8.08
N PHE A 48 14.25 -2.73 7.96
CA PHE A 48 12.80 -2.90 8.12
C PHE A 48 12.44 -3.73 9.35
N PHE A 49 13.17 -3.52 10.46
CA PHE A 49 12.96 -4.20 11.74
C PHE A 49 11.92 -3.54 12.64
N GLY A 50 11.55 -2.29 12.32
CA GLY A 50 10.59 -1.52 13.10
C GLY A 50 9.14 -1.84 12.76
N SER A 51 8.23 -1.07 13.38
CA SER A 51 6.79 -1.29 13.26
C SER A 51 6.38 -2.68 13.79
N PHE A 52 5.18 -3.14 13.45
CA PHE A 52 4.71 -4.46 13.89
C PHE A 52 5.24 -5.61 13.02
N ASP A 53 5.54 -5.32 11.75
CA ASP A 53 6.07 -6.27 10.76
C ASP A 53 6.87 -5.56 9.67
N TRP A 54 7.52 -6.35 8.81
CA TRP A 54 8.41 -5.86 7.77
C TRP A 54 7.70 -4.89 6.80
N HIS A 55 6.55 -5.25 6.27
CA HIS A 55 5.83 -4.41 5.30
C HIS A 55 5.29 -3.12 5.92
N SER A 56 4.84 -3.15 7.18
CA SER A 56 4.42 -1.93 7.88
C SER A 56 5.59 -0.95 8.05
N CYS A 57 6.79 -1.47 8.32
CA CYS A 57 7.99 -0.65 8.35
C CYS A 57 8.31 -0.04 6.97
N VAL A 58 8.18 -0.84 5.88
CA VAL A 58 8.41 -0.36 4.51
C VAL A 58 7.48 0.80 4.15
N HIS A 59 6.17 0.66 4.37
CA HIS A 59 5.27 1.75 4.03
C HIS A 59 5.26 2.90 5.04
N GLY A 60 5.70 2.66 6.28
CA GLY A 60 6.03 3.72 7.23
C GLY A 60 7.17 4.60 6.68
N TRP A 61 8.23 4.00 6.13
CA TRP A 61 9.30 4.72 5.45
C TRP A 61 8.80 5.46 4.21
N TRP A 62 7.94 4.85 3.40
CA TRP A 62 7.31 5.55 2.29
C TRP A 62 6.54 6.78 2.75
N THR A 63 5.79 6.67 3.84
CA THR A 63 5.05 7.79 4.45
C THR A 63 6.01 8.92 4.84
N LEU A 64 7.08 8.61 5.56
CA LEU A 64 8.07 9.59 6.01
C LEU A 64 8.73 10.32 4.85
N LEU A 65 9.22 9.58 3.85
CA LEU A 65 9.87 10.19 2.69
C LEU A 65 8.91 11.05 1.89
N THR A 66 7.68 10.58 1.69
CA THR A 66 6.65 11.34 0.96
C THR A 66 6.32 12.66 1.68
N LEU A 67 6.10 12.61 2.99
CA LEU A 67 5.79 13.80 3.79
C LEU A 67 6.97 14.79 3.80
N ARG A 68 8.20 14.33 3.99
CA ARG A 68 9.40 15.17 3.93
C ARG A 68 9.55 15.87 2.57
N ARG A 69 9.24 15.19 1.48
CA ARG A 69 9.33 15.77 0.14
C ARG A 69 8.27 16.84 -0.11
N LEU A 70 7.05 16.59 0.32
CA LEU A 70 5.91 17.49 0.08
C LEU A 70 5.89 18.68 1.05
N PHE A 71 6.37 18.48 2.25
CA PHE A 71 6.40 19.45 3.33
C PHE A 71 7.80 19.53 3.96
N PRO A 72 8.80 20.07 3.24
CA PRO A 72 10.18 20.09 3.71
C PRO A 72 10.38 20.96 4.97
N GLU A 73 9.41 21.79 5.31
CA GLU A 73 9.45 22.72 6.45
C GLU A 73 8.79 22.16 7.72
N ILE A 74 8.26 20.93 7.72
CA ILE A 74 7.72 20.35 8.96
C ILE A 74 8.83 20.05 9.94
N GLU A 75 8.51 20.12 11.24
CA GLU A 75 9.46 19.93 12.34
C GLU A 75 10.24 18.62 12.21
N GLN A 76 9.59 17.54 11.74
CA GLN A 76 10.16 16.20 11.60
C GLN A 76 11.09 16.03 10.39
N ALA A 77 11.17 16.99 9.48
CA ALA A 77 11.87 16.82 8.19
C ALA A 77 13.38 16.51 8.37
N ALA A 78 14.03 17.11 9.37
CA ALA A 78 15.44 16.86 9.69
C ALA A 78 15.63 15.46 10.30
N ASP A 79 14.80 15.08 11.26
CA ASP A 79 14.86 13.76 11.92
C ASP A 79 14.61 12.63 10.92
N ILE A 80 13.68 12.81 9.98
CA ILE A 80 13.43 11.85 8.89
C ILE A 80 14.71 11.67 8.05
N ALA A 81 15.39 12.76 7.70
CA ALA A 81 16.60 12.69 6.90
C ALA A 81 17.75 11.99 7.64
N GLU A 82 17.96 12.31 8.92
CA GLU A 82 18.99 11.70 9.76
C GLU A 82 18.74 10.19 9.88
N LEU A 83 17.51 9.81 10.22
CA LEU A 83 17.13 8.39 10.36
C LEU A 83 17.25 7.64 9.03
N ALA A 84 16.83 8.24 7.92
CA ALA A 84 16.95 7.63 6.59
C ALA A 84 18.41 7.45 6.16
N ASN A 85 19.30 8.43 6.44
CA ASN A 85 20.73 8.31 6.18
C ASN A 85 21.38 7.18 7.00
N ALA A 86 20.94 6.97 8.23
CA ALA A 86 21.41 5.88 9.08
C ALA A 86 20.83 4.51 8.69
N SER A 87 19.66 4.48 8.03
CA SER A 87 18.96 3.25 7.68
C SER A 87 19.25 2.76 6.27
N PHE A 88 19.22 3.63 5.27
CA PHE A 88 19.42 3.25 3.87
C PHE A 88 20.90 3.26 3.49
N THR A 89 21.66 2.32 4.07
CA THR A 89 23.08 2.14 3.78
C THR A 89 23.30 0.87 2.96
N ARG A 90 24.38 0.86 2.19
CA ARG A 90 24.76 -0.27 1.36
C ARG A 90 24.92 -1.57 2.16
N GLU A 91 25.47 -1.47 3.35
CA GLU A 91 25.72 -2.62 4.25
C GLU A 91 24.40 -3.23 4.72
N LYS A 92 23.44 -2.40 5.13
CA LYS A 92 22.12 -2.86 5.57
C LYS A 92 21.30 -3.43 4.41
N VAL A 93 21.34 -2.78 3.24
CA VAL A 93 20.70 -3.30 2.01
C VAL A 93 21.26 -4.66 1.64
N ALA A 94 22.58 -4.90 1.80
CA ALA A 94 23.17 -6.20 1.52
C ALA A 94 22.63 -7.31 2.44
N VAL A 95 22.32 -7.01 3.70
CA VAL A 95 21.68 -7.97 4.62
C VAL A 95 20.24 -8.28 4.20
N GLU A 96 19.45 -7.25 3.85
CA GLU A 96 18.08 -7.43 3.34
C GLU A 96 18.06 -8.28 2.05
N LEU A 97 19.03 -8.07 1.15
CA LEU A 97 19.20 -8.88 -0.06
C LEU A 97 19.55 -10.34 0.28
N ALA A 98 20.53 -10.55 1.16
CA ALA A 98 20.94 -11.89 1.55
C ALA A 98 19.79 -12.70 2.21
N TYR A 99 18.83 -12.01 2.84
CA TYR A 99 17.63 -12.67 3.36
C TYR A 99 16.80 -13.33 2.25
N LEU A 100 16.74 -12.75 1.06
CA LEU A 100 15.98 -13.30 -0.07
C LEU A 100 16.59 -14.60 -0.64
N ASP A 101 17.86 -14.85 -0.39
CA ASP A 101 18.57 -16.08 -0.79
C ASP A 101 18.40 -17.24 0.22
N ARG A 102 17.74 -16.99 1.36
CA ARG A 102 17.51 -18.04 2.38
C ARG A 102 16.57 -19.13 1.85
N PRO A 103 16.74 -20.38 2.27
CA PRO A 103 15.78 -21.43 1.99
C PRO A 103 14.36 -20.99 2.43
N MET A 104 13.36 -21.31 1.61
CA MET A 104 11.93 -21.00 1.88
C MET A 104 11.54 -19.50 1.88
N SER A 105 12.45 -18.55 1.58
CA SER A 105 12.15 -17.11 1.52
C SER A 105 11.31 -16.68 0.31
N ARG A 106 11.09 -17.56 -0.66
CA ARG A 106 10.36 -17.25 -1.91
C ARG A 106 8.97 -16.63 -1.72
N GLY A 107 8.30 -16.93 -0.60
CA GLY A 107 6.98 -16.40 -0.26
C GLY A 107 7.02 -15.21 0.69
N PHE A 108 8.20 -14.81 1.15
CA PHE A 108 8.37 -13.71 2.08
C PHE A 108 7.71 -12.44 1.56
N GLU A 109 6.76 -11.90 2.34
CA GLU A 109 6.05 -10.65 2.09
C GLU A 109 5.25 -10.57 0.76
N ARG A 110 4.99 -11.70 0.12
CA ARG A 110 4.36 -11.80 -1.21
C ARG A 110 2.85 -11.62 -1.18
N PRO A 111 2.29 -10.78 -2.05
CA PRO A 111 2.94 -9.79 -2.92
C PRO A 111 2.90 -8.36 -2.36
N TYR A 112 2.27 -8.16 -1.19
CA TYR A 112 1.97 -6.86 -0.60
C TYR A 112 3.24 -6.07 -0.24
N GLY A 113 4.12 -6.69 0.55
CA GLY A 113 5.38 -6.08 0.94
C GLY A 113 6.28 -5.78 -0.25
N TRP A 114 6.27 -6.65 -1.29
CA TRP A 114 7.02 -6.40 -2.52
C TRP A 114 6.56 -5.13 -3.23
N ALA A 115 5.24 -4.97 -3.37
CA ALA A 115 4.67 -3.78 -3.99
C ALA A 115 5.00 -2.50 -3.21
N TRP A 116 4.93 -2.54 -1.88
CA TRP A 116 5.30 -1.42 -1.03
C TRP A 116 6.79 -1.07 -1.12
N LEU A 117 7.68 -2.08 -1.20
CA LEU A 117 9.11 -1.79 -1.36
C LEU A 117 9.41 -1.13 -2.71
N LEU A 118 8.80 -1.59 -3.79
CA LEU A 118 8.92 -0.93 -5.09
C LEU A 118 8.44 0.52 -5.03
N TYR A 119 7.33 0.75 -4.32
CA TYR A 119 6.77 2.09 -4.17
C TYR A 119 7.62 2.99 -3.26
N LEU A 120 8.22 2.44 -2.19
CA LEU A 120 9.21 3.12 -1.36
C LEU A 120 10.45 3.53 -2.18
N HIS A 121 11.00 2.60 -2.97
CA HIS A 121 12.15 2.91 -3.81
C HIS A 121 11.86 4.05 -4.79
N LEU A 122 10.69 4.00 -5.46
CA LEU A 122 10.25 5.08 -6.35
C LEU A 122 10.20 6.43 -5.62
N GLU A 123 9.67 6.48 -4.40
CA GLU A 123 9.66 7.71 -3.60
C GLU A 123 11.07 8.14 -3.20
N ALA A 124 11.93 7.22 -2.76
CA ALA A 124 13.30 7.50 -2.38
C ALA A 124 14.13 8.15 -3.52
N THR A 125 13.84 7.77 -4.77
CA THR A 125 14.51 8.37 -5.95
C THR A 125 14.08 9.82 -6.26
N ARG A 126 12.99 10.30 -5.65
CA ARG A 126 12.50 11.67 -5.79
C ARG A 126 13.23 12.67 -4.89
N HIS A 127 14.10 12.17 -4.02
CA HIS A 127 14.93 12.97 -3.13
C HIS A 127 16.32 13.22 -3.73
N ASN A 128 16.91 14.37 -3.43
CA ASN A 128 18.30 14.67 -3.79
C ASN A 128 19.29 14.05 -2.78
N GLU A 129 19.08 12.77 -2.46
CA GLU A 129 19.81 11.97 -1.49
C GLU A 129 20.26 10.65 -2.12
N ARG A 130 21.10 9.89 -1.42
CA ARG A 130 21.57 8.60 -1.94
C ARG A 130 20.56 7.45 -1.76
N TRP A 131 19.46 7.67 -1.06
CA TRP A 131 18.53 6.64 -0.62
C TRP A 131 17.97 5.76 -1.76
N GLY A 132 17.54 6.40 -2.86
CA GLY A 132 17.07 5.67 -4.04
C GLY A 132 18.17 4.77 -4.61
N LYS A 133 19.41 5.30 -4.76
CA LYS A 133 20.53 4.52 -5.26
C LYS A 133 20.91 3.34 -4.35
N GLU A 134 20.91 3.55 -3.04
CA GLU A 134 21.24 2.47 -2.10
C GLU A 134 20.14 1.39 -2.06
N LEU A 135 18.85 1.75 -2.15
CA LEU A 135 17.74 0.80 -2.18
C LEU A 135 17.54 0.10 -3.53
N GLU A 136 18.09 0.61 -4.63
CA GLU A 136 17.86 0.08 -5.98
C GLU A 136 18.15 -1.43 -6.12
N PRO A 137 19.25 -2.00 -5.59
CA PRO A 137 19.51 -3.44 -5.70
C PRO A 137 18.38 -4.29 -5.08
N LEU A 138 17.85 -3.87 -3.93
CA LEU A 138 16.74 -4.57 -3.26
C LEU A 138 15.44 -4.44 -4.06
N ALA A 139 15.13 -3.25 -4.57
CA ALA A 139 13.95 -3.04 -5.42
C ALA A 139 14.02 -3.87 -6.71
N ARG A 140 15.20 -3.99 -7.33
CA ARG A 140 15.40 -4.84 -8.51
C ARG A 140 15.19 -6.32 -8.21
N ALA A 141 15.65 -6.81 -7.05
CA ALA A 141 15.44 -8.17 -6.61
C ALA A 141 13.95 -8.49 -6.44
N PHE A 142 13.20 -7.62 -5.76
CA PHE A 142 11.75 -7.77 -5.60
C PHE A 142 10.99 -7.63 -6.92
N GLY A 143 11.41 -6.74 -7.82
CA GLY A 143 10.84 -6.62 -9.16
C GLY A 143 10.99 -7.92 -9.97
N GLN A 144 12.17 -8.56 -9.88
CA GLN A 144 12.40 -9.86 -10.52
C GLN A 144 11.55 -10.97 -9.89
N GLN A 145 11.47 -11.04 -8.54
CA GLN A 145 10.61 -12.01 -7.86
C GLN A 145 9.14 -11.82 -8.24
N PHE A 146 8.71 -10.57 -8.38
CA PHE A 146 7.34 -10.26 -8.80
C PHE A 146 7.08 -10.72 -10.23
N ALA A 147 7.99 -10.46 -11.17
CA ALA A 147 7.90 -10.96 -12.55
C ALA A 147 7.81 -12.50 -12.59
N ASP A 148 8.63 -13.20 -11.80
CA ASP A 148 8.62 -14.66 -11.73
C ASP A 148 7.33 -15.21 -11.11
N TYR A 149 6.82 -14.55 -10.07
CA TYR A 149 5.55 -14.90 -9.46
C TYR A 149 4.38 -14.73 -10.44
N LEU A 150 4.31 -13.61 -11.15
CA LEU A 150 3.23 -13.35 -12.11
C LEU A 150 3.22 -14.36 -13.28
N ARG A 151 4.34 -14.99 -13.61
CA ARG A 151 4.41 -16.03 -14.66
C ARG A 151 3.72 -17.33 -14.25
N ILE A 152 3.78 -17.66 -12.96
CA ILE A 152 3.26 -18.93 -12.43
C ILE A 152 1.88 -18.79 -11.80
N LEU A 153 1.44 -17.57 -11.48
CA LEU A 153 0.13 -17.33 -10.89
C LEU A 153 -0.97 -17.54 -11.94
N THR A 154 -1.74 -18.61 -11.79
CA THR A 154 -2.83 -18.96 -12.71
C THR A 154 -4.04 -18.07 -12.52
N TYR A 155 -4.43 -17.85 -11.28
CA TYR A 155 -5.61 -17.06 -10.89
C TYR A 155 -5.22 -15.91 -9.98
N PRO A 156 -5.83 -14.71 -10.12
CA PRO A 156 -5.59 -13.61 -9.18
C PRO A 156 -6.19 -13.93 -7.82
N ILE A 157 -5.53 -13.47 -6.76
CA ILE A 157 -6.07 -13.54 -5.40
C ILE A 157 -6.86 -12.26 -5.15
N ARG A 158 -8.16 -12.39 -4.82
CA ARG A 158 -9.12 -11.28 -4.74
C ARG A 158 -9.53 -10.92 -3.31
N VAL A 159 -8.84 -11.44 -2.29
CA VAL A 159 -9.14 -11.14 -0.88
C VAL A 159 -8.81 -9.69 -0.51
N GLY A 160 -9.48 -9.15 0.48
CA GLY A 160 -9.24 -7.80 0.99
C GLY A 160 -8.05 -7.69 1.97
N THR A 161 -7.03 -8.54 1.82
CA THR A 161 -5.86 -8.61 2.72
C THR A 161 -4.54 -8.59 1.94
N HIS A 162 -3.42 -8.83 2.62
CA HIS A 162 -2.04 -8.77 2.08
C HIS A 162 -1.81 -9.58 0.79
N PHE A 163 -2.66 -10.56 0.48
CA PHE A 163 -2.50 -11.38 -0.72
C PHE A 163 -3.17 -10.79 -1.97
N ASN A 164 -3.82 -9.63 -1.87
CA ASN A 164 -4.58 -9.01 -2.97
C ASN A 164 -3.70 -8.73 -4.20
N THR A 165 -4.01 -9.41 -5.31
CA THR A 165 -3.22 -9.26 -6.54
C THR A 165 -3.44 -7.90 -7.20
N ALA A 166 -4.66 -7.38 -7.23
CA ALA A 166 -4.97 -6.10 -7.88
C ALA A 166 -4.25 -4.94 -7.18
N PHE A 167 -4.19 -4.94 -5.84
CA PHE A 167 -3.39 -3.98 -5.06
C PHE A 167 -1.92 -4.02 -5.47
N ALA A 168 -1.33 -5.22 -5.48
CA ALA A 168 0.08 -5.37 -5.80
C ALA A 168 0.41 -4.90 -7.22
N LEU A 169 -0.44 -5.22 -8.21
CA LEU A 169 -0.28 -4.73 -9.58
C LEU A 169 -0.39 -3.20 -9.65
N ALA A 170 -1.43 -2.62 -9.02
CA ALA A 170 -1.70 -1.19 -9.07
C ALA A 170 -0.56 -0.36 -8.46
N LEU A 171 0.02 -0.82 -7.35
CA LEU A 171 1.09 -0.11 -6.65
C LEU A 171 2.44 -0.28 -7.34
N SER A 172 2.73 -1.48 -7.87
CA SER A 172 4.01 -1.77 -8.54
C SER A 172 4.12 -1.17 -9.93
N LEU A 173 3.00 -0.86 -10.59
CA LEU A 173 3.00 -0.42 -11.99
C LEU A 173 3.79 0.87 -12.19
N GLU A 174 3.65 1.85 -11.31
CA GLU A 174 4.34 3.14 -11.41
C GLU A 174 5.86 3.00 -11.33
N TRP A 175 6.34 2.13 -10.43
CA TRP A 175 7.74 1.77 -10.35
C TRP A 175 8.20 1.04 -11.62
N ALA A 176 7.43 0.07 -12.08
CA ALA A 176 7.76 -0.73 -13.24
C ALA A 176 7.86 0.12 -14.52
N GLU A 177 6.96 1.07 -14.71
CA GLU A 177 7.02 2.01 -15.86
C GLU A 177 8.30 2.84 -15.87
N THR A 178 8.83 3.18 -14.70
CA THR A 178 10.05 4.00 -14.57
C THR A 178 11.33 3.16 -14.69
N PHE A 179 11.38 1.99 -14.03
CA PHE A 179 12.62 1.25 -13.83
C PHE A 179 12.70 -0.09 -14.59
N ASP A 180 11.55 -0.68 -14.93
CA ASP A 180 11.45 -1.93 -15.70
C ASP A 180 10.22 -1.95 -16.61
N PRO A 181 10.25 -1.27 -17.76
CA PRO A 181 9.12 -1.21 -18.69
C PRO A 181 8.63 -2.59 -19.17
N LYS A 182 9.48 -3.62 -19.13
CA LYS A 182 9.06 -5.00 -19.47
C LYS A 182 8.13 -5.56 -18.40
N LEU A 183 8.47 -5.36 -17.13
CA LEU A 183 7.58 -5.70 -16.03
C LEU A 183 6.29 -4.87 -16.10
N GLY A 184 6.38 -3.57 -16.42
CA GLY A 184 5.20 -2.71 -16.62
C GLY A 184 4.24 -3.25 -17.68
N GLY A 185 4.76 -3.62 -18.85
CA GLY A 185 3.98 -4.29 -19.90
C GLY A 185 3.35 -5.60 -19.41
N PHE A 186 4.11 -6.41 -18.70
CA PHE A 186 3.61 -7.69 -18.18
C PHE A 186 2.52 -7.51 -17.11
N ILE A 187 2.65 -6.52 -16.22
CA ILE A 187 1.59 -6.14 -15.26
C ILE A 187 0.31 -5.76 -16.00
N ARG A 188 0.39 -4.93 -17.05
CA ARG A 188 -0.77 -4.53 -17.87
C ARG A 188 -1.45 -5.74 -18.51
N ASP A 189 -0.67 -6.65 -19.09
CA ASP A 189 -1.19 -7.87 -19.72
C ASP A 189 -1.89 -8.78 -18.69
N ARG A 190 -1.33 -8.94 -17.49
CA ARG A 190 -1.94 -9.72 -16.42
C ARG A 190 -3.23 -9.09 -15.89
N ALA A 191 -3.24 -7.77 -15.67
CA ALA A 191 -4.44 -7.07 -15.26
C ALA A 191 -5.57 -7.27 -16.29
N ARG A 192 -5.27 -7.09 -17.58
CA ARG A 192 -6.25 -7.31 -18.66
C ARG A 192 -6.73 -8.77 -18.72
N HIS A 193 -5.81 -9.74 -18.57
CA HIS A 193 -6.13 -11.16 -18.63
C HIS A 193 -7.04 -11.60 -17.49
N TRP A 194 -6.77 -11.13 -16.27
CA TRP A 194 -7.50 -11.59 -15.08
C TRP A 194 -8.80 -10.82 -14.81
N PHE A 195 -8.82 -9.52 -15.10
CA PHE A 195 -9.91 -8.63 -14.71
C PHE A 195 -10.71 -8.07 -15.90
N GLY A 196 -10.16 -8.15 -17.11
CA GLY A 196 -10.77 -7.49 -18.29
C GLY A 196 -12.17 -7.98 -18.66
N ALA A 197 -12.54 -9.20 -18.27
CA ALA A 197 -13.86 -9.80 -18.53
C ALA A 197 -14.86 -9.62 -17.39
N ASP A 198 -14.42 -9.10 -16.23
CA ASP A 198 -15.26 -8.99 -15.04
C ASP A 198 -16.37 -7.94 -15.24
N ARG A 199 -17.54 -8.26 -14.68
CA ARG A 199 -18.76 -7.45 -14.81
C ARG A 199 -19.69 -7.70 -13.63
N ASP A 200 -20.59 -6.77 -13.37
CA ASP A 200 -21.65 -6.87 -12.35
C ASP A 200 -21.11 -7.34 -10.99
N CYS A 201 -20.09 -6.63 -10.50
CA CYS A 201 -19.41 -6.95 -9.26
C CYS A 201 -20.37 -6.89 -8.08
N GLN A 202 -20.44 -7.97 -7.31
CA GLN A 202 -21.34 -8.09 -6.17
C GLN A 202 -20.75 -7.51 -4.87
N ALA A 203 -19.45 -7.23 -4.85
CA ALA A 203 -18.73 -6.67 -3.71
C ALA A 203 -19.02 -7.38 -2.37
N TRP A 204 -18.58 -8.63 -2.26
CA TRP A 204 -18.70 -9.46 -1.04
C TRP A 204 -17.75 -8.97 0.07
N GLU A 205 -17.92 -7.72 0.47
CA GLU A 205 -17.15 -7.03 1.49
C GLU A 205 -18.07 -6.12 2.34
N PRO A 206 -17.75 -5.83 3.63
CA PRO A 206 -16.48 -6.16 4.29
C PRO A 206 -16.41 -7.59 4.81
N GLY A 207 -15.25 -8.23 4.67
CA GLY A 207 -14.86 -9.36 5.52
C GLY A 207 -14.36 -8.85 6.87
N GLY A 208 -14.35 -9.71 7.90
CA GLY A 208 -14.09 -9.30 9.29
C GLY A 208 -12.68 -8.77 9.57
N ASP A 209 -11.70 -9.03 8.70
CA ASP A 209 -10.30 -8.61 8.83
C ASP A 209 -9.75 -7.96 7.55
N GLU A 210 -10.61 -7.50 6.65
CA GLU A 210 -10.21 -6.83 5.43
C GLU A 210 -9.78 -5.39 5.67
N PHE A 211 -8.69 -4.97 5.02
CA PHE A 211 -8.22 -3.59 4.99
C PHE A 211 -8.11 -3.03 3.57
N LEU A 212 -8.36 -3.85 2.58
CA LEU A 212 -8.46 -3.48 1.16
C LEU A 212 -9.87 -3.82 0.65
N SER A 213 -10.47 -2.91 -0.11
CA SER A 213 -11.66 -3.22 -0.89
C SER A 213 -11.27 -4.09 -2.08
N SER A 214 -11.68 -5.33 -2.10
CA SER A 214 -11.40 -6.24 -3.23
C SER A 214 -11.94 -5.69 -4.54
N ALA A 215 -13.17 -5.17 -4.53
CA ALA A 215 -13.84 -4.61 -5.71
C ALA A 215 -13.16 -3.32 -6.19
N LEU A 216 -12.91 -2.36 -5.28
CA LEU A 216 -12.34 -1.07 -5.67
C LEU A 216 -10.85 -1.15 -6.01
N MET A 217 -10.10 -2.08 -5.39
CA MET A 217 -8.72 -2.37 -5.78
C MET A 217 -8.64 -2.90 -7.21
N GLU A 218 -9.56 -3.77 -7.59
CA GLU A 218 -9.65 -4.26 -8.96
C GLU A 218 -9.96 -3.11 -9.94
N ALA A 219 -10.93 -2.25 -9.59
CA ALA A 219 -11.28 -1.08 -10.39
C ALA A 219 -10.08 -0.11 -10.54
N LEU A 220 -9.36 0.17 -9.45
CA LEU A 220 -8.17 1.02 -9.47
C LEU A 220 -7.03 0.40 -10.30
N CYS A 221 -6.83 -0.91 -10.18
CA CYS A 221 -5.86 -1.64 -10.99
C CYS A 221 -6.18 -1.52 -12.49
N MET A 222 -7.44 -1.75 -12.86
CA MET A 222 -7.88 -1.59 -14.27
C MET A 222 -7.76 -0.15 -14.76
N ALA A 223 -8.09 0.83 -13.94
CA ALA A 223 -7.92 2.24 -14.28
C ALA A 223 -6.46 2.61 -14.60
N LYS A 224 -5.52 2.11 -13.80
CA LYS A 224 -4.08 2.34 -14.00
C LYS A 224 -3.50 1.51 -15.14
N ALA A 225 -3.82 0.23 -15.20
CA ALA A 225 -3.22 -0.71 -16.14
C ALA A 225 -3.84 -0.66 -17.55
N GLN A 226 -5.11 -0.30 -17.68
CA GLN A 226 -5.88 -0.33 -18.91
C GLN A 226 -6.71 0.96 -19.10
N PRO A 227 -6.09 2.16 -19.09
CA PRO A 227 -6.82 3.44 -19.08
C PRO A 227 -7.79 3.59 -20.25
N ASP A 228 -7.43 3.12 -21.45
CA ASP A 228 -8.25 3.21 -22.65
C ASP A 228 -9.50 2.31 -22.60
N LEU A 229 -9.41 1.18 -21.90
CA LEU A 229 -10.51 0.22 -21.73
C LEU A 229 -11.37 0.53 -20.51
N PHE A 230 -10.83 1.26 -19.55
CA PHE A 230 -11.42 1.45 -18.24
C PHE A 230 -12.84 2.03 -18.28
N PRO A 231 -13.17 3.10 -19.06
CA PRO A 231 -14.51 3.70 -19.01
C PRO A 231 -15.63 2.70 -19.37
N ASP A 232 -15.45 1.91 -20.41
CA ASP A 232 -16.44 0.91 -20.82
C ASP A 232 -16.42 -0.33 -19.94
N TRP A 233 -15.26 -0.70 -19.43
CA TRP A 233 -15.12 -1.80 -18.48
C TRP A 233 -15.81 -1.45 -17.16
N PHE A 234 -15.58 -0.26 -16.59
CA PHE A 234 -16.12 0.17 -15.31
C PHE A 234 -17.65 0.22 -15.31
N LYS A 235 -18.27 0.70 -16.42
CA LYS A 235 -19.72 0.67 -16.59
C LYS A 235 -20.33 -0.74 -16.54
N ARG A 236 -19.57 -1.74 -16.97
CA ARG A 236 -20.02 -3.14 -16.87
C ARG A 236 -19.70 -3.74 -15.51
N PHE A 237 -18.62 -3.30 -14.86
CA PHE A 237 -18.16 -3.79 -13.58
C PHE A 237 -19.04 -3.31 -12.42
N LEU A 238 -19.35 -2.01 -12.36
CA LEU A 238 -20.25 -1.40 -11.37
C LEU A 238 -21.38 -0.63 -12.07
N PRO A 239 -22.34 -1.34 -12.70
CA PRO A 239 -23.35 -0.72 -13.58
C PRO A 239 -24.37 0.16 -12.85
N ARG A 240 -24.49 0.05 -11.52
CA ARG A 240 -25.48 0.77 -10.71
C ARG A 240 -24.84 1.74 -9.71
N ILE A 241 -23.62 2.23 -10.00
CA ILE A 241 -22.93 3.20 -9.14
C ILE A 241 -23.79 4.46 -8.86
N GLY A 242 -24.52 4.97 -9.85
CA GLY A 242 -25.41 6.11 -9.68
C GLY A 242 -26.59 5.89 -8.72
N SER A 243 -26.88 4.62 -8.39
CA SER A 243 -27.89 4.21 -7.40
C SER A 243 -27.25 3.78 -6.07
N TYR A 244 -25.97 4.03 -5.85
CA TYR A 244 -25.21 3.60 -4.67
C TYR A 244 -25.23 2.08 -4.47
N GLU A 245 -25.15 1.32 -5.54
CA GLU A 245 -25.12 -0.14 -5.51
C GLU A 245 -23.81 -0.71 -6.12
N PRO A 246 -23.21 -1.74 -5.48
CA PRO A 246 -23.59 -2.40 -4.22
C PRO A 246 -23.42 -1.46 -3.01
N GLU A 247 -24.42 -1.38 -2.14
CA GLU A 247 -24.49 -0.45 -1.00
C GLU A 247 -23.25 -0.52 -0.09
N THR A 248 -22.68 -1.70 0.06
CA THR A 248 -21.51 -1.94 0.90
C THR A 248 -20.28 -1.12 0.50
N LEU A 249 -20.13 -0.72 -0.77
CA LEU A 249 -19.00 0.08 -1.24
C LEU A 249 -19.11 1.57 -0.89
N PHE A 250 -20.29 2.02 -0.51
CA PHE A 250 -20.59 3.43 -0.24
C PHE A 250 -20.72 3.73 1.26
N ASN A 251 -21.00 2.71 2.07
CA ASN A 251 -21.15 2.85 3.50
C ASN A 251 -19.84 2.49 4.22
N PRO A 252 -19.33 3.35 5.13
CA PRO A 252 -18.16 3.01 5.91
C PRO A 252 -18.36 1.75 6.76
N ALA A 253 -17.33 0.90 6.76
CA ALA A 253 -17.29 -0.26 7.65
C ALA A 253 -17.23 0.19 9.11
N VAL A 254 -17.96 -0.50 9.98
CA VAL A 254 -18.00 -0.23 11.42
C VAL A 254 -16.90 -1.00 12.13
N VAL A 255 -16.07 -0.30 12.91
CA VAL A 255 -15.01 -0.89 13.72
C VAL A 255 -15.49 -1.03 15.15
N SER A 256 -15.71 -2.25 15.60
CA SER A 256 -16.26 -2.53 16.95
C SER A 256 -15.18 -2.52 18.03
N ASP A 257 -13.93 -2.87 17.71
CA ASP A 257 -12.81 -2.89 18.66
C ASP A 257 -11.50 -2.53 17.93
N ARG A 258 -10.90 -1.40 18.26
CA ARG A 258 -9.65 -0.92 17.69
C ARG A 258 -8.39 -1.47 18.37
N THR A 259 -8.56 -2.14 19.52
CA THR A 259 -7.45 -2.81 20.22
C THR A 259 -7.18 -4.21 19.67
N ASP A 260 -8.14 -4.80 18.96
CA ASP A 260 -7.94 -6.03 18.20
C ASP A 260 -7.33 -5.71 16.82
N GLY A 261 -6.13 -6.22 16.58
CA GLY A 261 -5.37 -5.93 15.35
C GLY A 261 -6.07 -6.38 14.06
N LYS A 262 -7.01 -7.34 14.13
CA LYS A 262 -7.77 -7.78 12.95
C LYS A 262 -9.01 -6.92 12.73
N ILE A 263 -9.73 -6.58 13.79
CA ILE A 263 -10.92 -5.72 13.68
C ILE A 263 -10.50 -4.28 13.30
N ALA A 264 -9.36 -3.79 13.78
CA ALA A 264 -8.78 -2.50 13.42
C ALA A 264 -8.46 -2.40 11.90
N HIS A 265 -8.32 -3.52 11.18
CA HIS A 265 -8.18 -3.54 9.73
C HIS A 265 -9.33 -2.83 9.01
N LEU A 266 -10.54 -2.79 9.58
CA LEU A 266 -11.69 -2.13 8.98
C LEU A 266 -11.54 -0.60 8.88
N ASP A 267 -10.74 0.05 9.75
CA ASP A 267 -10.34 1.45 9.53
C ASP A 267 -9.46 1.58 8.26
N GLY A 268 -8.56 0.62 8.04
CA GLY A 268 -7.79 0.55 6.80
C GLY A 268 -8.65 0.29 5.57
N LEU A 269 -9.70 -0.53 5.67
CA LEU A 269 -10.68 -0.73 4.61
C LEU A 269 -11.35 0.61 4.23
N ASN A 270 -11.76 1.40 5.22
CA ASN A 270 -12.32 2.72 4.96
C ASN A 270 -11.31 3.64 4.27
N LEU A 271 -10.04 3.66 4.72
CA LEU A 271 -9.00 4.46 4.09
C LEU A 271 -8.67 3.99 2.66
N SER A 272 -8.60 2.68 2.42
CA SER A 272 -8.37 2.14 1.08
C SER A 272 -9.54 2.41 0.12
N ARG A 273 -10.78 2.36 0.61
CA ARG A 273 -11.96 2.77 -0.17
C ARG A 273 -11.93 4.25 -0.50
N ALA A 274 -11.56 5.11 0.47
CA ALA A 274 -11.39 6.54 0.24
C ALA A 274 -10.32 6.80 -0.85
N TRP A 275 -9.19 6.12 -0.78
CA TRP A 275 -8.15 6.18 -1.79
C TRP A 275 -8.64 5.79 -3.17
N CYS A 276 -9.30 4.63 -3.28
CA CYS A 276 -9.82 4.14 -4.55
C CYS A 276 -10.87 5.08 -5.13
N TRP A 277 -11.87 5.48 -4.34
CA TRP A 277 -12.94 6.36 -4.81
C TRP A 277 -12.42 7.73 -5.24
N ARG A 278 -11.48 8.35 -4.53
CA ARG A 278 -10.86 9.62 -4.96
C ARG A 278 -10.14 9.47 -6.30
N SER A 279 -9.36 8.39 -6.45
CA SER A 279 -8.64 8.12 -7.69
C SER A 279 -9.60 7.87 -8.86
N LEU A 280 -10.66 7.09 -8.65
CA LEU A 280 -11.64 6.74 -9.68
C LEU A 280 -12.54 7.92 -10.04
N ALA A 281 -12.91 8.78 -9.09
CA ALA A 281 -13.77 9.93 -9.32
C ALA A 281 -13.26 10.84 -10.43
N GLN A 282 -11.94 10.94 -10.62
CA GLN A 282 -11.37 11.75 -11.69
C GLN A 282 -11.69 11.22 -13.11
N LEU A 283 -11.95 9.92 -13.21
CA LEU A 283 -12.18 9.20 -14.45
C LEU A 283 -13.68 9.02 -14.76
N LEU A 284 -14.54 9.33 -13.79
CA LEU A 284 -16.00 9.14 -13.91
C LEU A 284 -16.69 10.40 -14.42
N PRO A 285 -17.77 10.26 -15.23
CA PRO A 285 -18.56 11.38 -15.72
C PRO A 285 -19.61 11.82 -14.70
N GLY A 286 -20.08 13.08 -14.83
CA GLY A 286 -21.31 13.60 -14.26
C GLY A 286 -21.63 13.20 -12.82
N ASP A 287 -22.81 12.64 -12.62
CA ASP A 287 -23.33 12.26 -11.30
C ASP A 287 -22.53 11.13 -10.64
N GLU A 288 -21.99 10.18 -11.44
CA GLU A 288 -21.14 9.10 -10.92
C GLU A 288 -19.88 9.64 -10.23
N ARG A 289 -19.31 10.73 -10.74
CA ARG A 289 -18.19 11.44 -10.10
C ARG A 289 -18.59 11.99 -8.72
N SER A 290 -19.78 12.57 -8.62
CA SER A 290 -20.28 13.10 -7.34
C SER A 290 -20.46 11.98 -6.31
N VAL A 291 -21.12 10.90 -6.72
CA VAL A 291 -21.32 9.69 -5.90
C VAL A 291 -19.97 9.14 -5.39
N ALA A 292 -18.97 9.02 -6.26
CA ALA A 292 -17.63 8.53 -5.87
C ALA A 292 -16.93 9.49 -4.88
N LYS A 293 -17.08 10.82 -5.05
CA LYS A 293 -16.52 11.81 -4.11
C LYS A 293 -17.20 11.76 -2.76
N ASP A 294 -18.52 11.69 -2.73
CA ASP A 294 -19.30 11.61 -1.48
C ASP A 294 -18.94 10.35 -0.71
N ALA A 295 -18.81 9.21 -1.39
CA ALA A 295 -18.35 7.95 -0.80
C ALA A 295 -16.93 8.09 -0.23
N ALA A 296 -16.00 8.66 -1.00
CA ALA A 296 -14.63 8.87 -0.56
C ALA A 296 -14.55 9.73 0.70
N ASP A 297 -15.30 10.83 0.74
CA ASP A 297 -15.33 11.72 1.91
C ASP A 297 -15.96 11.04 3.13
N GLY A 298 -17.01 10.25 2.95
CA GLY A 298 -17.63 9.46 4.02
C GLY A 298 -16.67 8.44 4.62
N HIS A 299 -16.00 7.66 3.78
CA HIS A 299 -15.00 6.68 4.21
C HIS A 299 -13.79 7.32 4.91
N LEU A 300 -13.27 8.43 4.35
CA LEU A 300 -12.14 9.13 4.97
C LEU A 300 -12.53 9.73 6.32
N ALA A 301 -13.69 10.35 6.42
CA ALA A 301 -14.18 10.93 7.68
C ALA A 301 -14.37 9.87 8.79
N ALA A 302 -14.75 8.65 8.41
CA ALA A 302 -14.96 7.56 9.37
C ALA A 302 -13.64 7.01 9.96
N ALA A 303 -12.52 7.07 9.23
CA ALA A 303 -11.28 6.42 9.67
C ALA A 303 -10.13 7.39 9.99
N LEU A 304 -10.07 8.57 9.36
CA LEU A 304 -8.98 9.53 9.57
C LEU A 304 -8.77 9.94 11.05
N PRO A 305 -9.81 10.11 11.89
CA PRO A 305 -9.62 10.40 13.31
C PRO A 305 -8.95 9.27 14.11
N HIS A 306 -8.82 8.08 13.53
CA HIS A 306 -8.35 6.85 14.17
C HIS A 306 -6.99 6.38 13.69
N ILE A 307 -6.25 7.20 12.93
CA ILE A 307 -4.89 6.86 12.46
C ILE A 307 -3.84 6.86 13.57
N ALA A 308 -4.19 7.38 14.76
CA ALA A 308 -3.38 7.36 15.97
C ALA A 308 -4.26 6.95 17.16
N GLY A 309 -3.63 6.47 18.24
CA GLY A 309 -4.28 6.17 19.51
C GLY A 309 -4.11 4.74 19.99
N ASP A 310 -4.18 3.74 19.12
CA ASP A 310 -3.84 2.36 19.45
C ASP A 310 -2.75 1.85 18.51
N TYR A 311 -1.73 1.19 19.05
CA TYR A 311 -0.57 0.71 18.28
C TYR A 311 -0.96 -0.28 17.17
N MET A 312 -2.04 -1.04 17.36
CA MET A 312 -2.50 -2.00 16.35
C MET A 312 -3.01 -1.34 15.05
N GLY A 313 -3.44 -0.08 15.13
CA GLY A 313 -3.75 0.75 13.96
C GLY A 313 -2.62 1.73 13.61
N GLU A 314 -2.02 2.35 14.62
CA GLU A 314 -1.08 3.47 14.49
C GLU A 314 0.15 3.12 13.63
N HIS A 315 0.65 1.88 13.71
CA HIS A 315 1.85 1.47 12.99
C HIS A 315 1.66 1.36 11.46
N TRP A 316 0.45 1.54 10.91
CA TRP A 316 0.21 1.37 9.48
C TRP A 316 -0.91 2.25 8.86
N LEU A 317 -1.93 2.66 9.61
CA LEU A 317 -3.08 3.40 9.07
C LEU A 317 -2.69 4.74 8.44
N ALA A 318 -1.67 5.42 8.98
CA ALA A 318 -1.19 6.69 8.43
C ALA A 318 -0.79 6.59 6.96
N SER A 319 -0.21 5.45 6.51
CA SER A 319 0.16 5.23 5.11
C SER A 319 -1.05 5.17 4.19
N PHE A 320 -2.13 4.51 4.61
CA PHE A 320 -3.37 4.44 3.83
C PHE A 320 -4.11 5.78 3.81
N ALA A 321 -4.10 6.50 4.93
CA ALA A 321 -4.63 7.87 4.97
C ALA A 321 -3.86 8.77 3.98
N LEU A 322 -2.53 8.65 3.94
CA LEU A 322 -1.70 9.41 3.01
C LEU A 322 -2.01 9.05 1.55
N LEU A 323 -2.17 7.77 1.19
CA LEU A 323 -2.62 7.37 -0.15
C LEU A 323 -3.94 8.06 -0.55
N ALA A 324 -4.91 8.08 0.38
CA ALA A 324 -6.19 8.73 0.14
C ALA A 324 -6.06 10.25 -0.02
N LEU A 325 -5.21 10.88 0.80
CA LEU A 325 -5.00 12.33 0.79
C LEU A 325 -4.17 12.83 -0.41
N LEU A 326 -3.34 11.96 -0.99
CA LEU A 326 -2.53 12.28 -2.17
C LEU A 326 -3.28 12.04 -3.49
N SER A 327 -4.41 11.37 -3.46
CA SER A 327 -5.16 11.08 -4.69
C SER A 327 -5.72 12.35 -5.31
N PRO A 328 -5.69 12.48 -6.66
CA PRO A 328 -6.25 13.64 -7.36
C PRO A 328 -7.71 13.86 -6.96
N GLY A 329 -8.08 15.08 -6.61
CA GLY A 329 -9.43 15.44 -6.17
C GLY A 329 -9.59 15.55 -4.65
N ALA A 330 -8.47 15.45 -3.92
CA ALA A 330 -8.42 15.86 -2.52
C ALA A 330 -8.40 17.38 -2.37
#